data_07bdcd1805e167fb9a244d7f928c7edc
#
_entry.id   07bdcd1805e167fb9a244d7f928c7edc
#
_cell.length_a   1.000
_cell.length_b   1.000
_cell.length_c   1.000
_cell.angle_alpha   90.00
_cell.angle_beta   90.00
_cell.angle_gamma   90.00
#
_symmetry.space_group_name_H-M   'P 1'
#
loop_
_entity.id
_entity.type
_entity.pdbx_description
1 polymer ?
#
loop_
_entity_poly.entity_id
_entity_poly.type
_entity_poly.pdbx_seq_one_letter_code
_entity_poly.pdbx_strand_id
1 'polypeptide(L)'
;MNYDGMDQDFGPSCSMGSCDGSSPKFTAGVLPNPLIDDIKSLEPKKGVLIPLKTTQEVRQDHTIVYAYITRAPTKSANEVISALRDMRPDGSANPLPHLRRCAKPADLPAHLKTEFMNDTPEGRQIHTAKSNWIYIIVSEVTDITRDELAQTLSAIDGLDNDIFIKTIPIPLLAPTSQIQAAMWSSQFWPTVYRKNNPLGPHPSMVARGTDEIKDDAAIWMTLAQRVANEARDRGIGEAIGAVVVQRDENGAQLVAVAGDARWHQDPQLGDVGNPMAHCVLRAISMVAQKLVRHERHGMELDLELPTLEFDAFHDGPILGAEKACFTQEHPNKDGYLCHGLELYMTHEPCVACSMAILHARMGKVVFCNHMPRTGGLSSDDRPDGGGRGLGLFWRRELNWSLLAWELEQDKTFDLATLGPTTHV
;
A
#
# COMPACT_ATOMS: atom_id res chain seq x y z
N MET A 1 14.96 26.40 -29.67
CA MET A 1 13.89 25.37 -29.69
C MET A 1 13.36 25.33 -28.26
N ASN A 2 12.25 26.02 -28.08
CA ASN A 2 11.58 26.17 -26.78
C ASN A 2 10.75 24.91 -26.51
N TYR A 3 10.97 24.28 -25.36
CA TYR A 3 10.05 23.32 -24.80
C TYR A 3 9.23 24.05 -23.73
N ASP A 4 8.00 24.44 -24.12
CA ASP A 4 6.96 24.89 -23.22
C ASP A 4 6.41 23.69 -22.41
N GLY A 5 6.25 23.93 -21.11
CA GLY A 5 5.78 22.95 -20.15
C GLY A 5 4.32 22.53 -20.42
N MET A 6 4.08 21.24 -20.33
CA MET A 6 2.76 20.67 -20.07
C MET A 6 2.80 20.06 -18.67
N ASP A 7 2.34 20.85 -17.70
CA ASP A 7 1.84 20.32 -16.43
C ASP A 7 0.60 19.47 -16.74
N GLN A 8 0.74 18.15 -16.73
CA GLN A 8 -0.37 17.23 -16.71
C GLN A 8 -0.57 16.71 -15.28
N ASP A 9 -1.56 17.30 -14.61
CA ASP A 9 -2.22 16.75 -13.43
C ASP A 9 -2.76 15.34 -13.74
N PHE A 10 -2.00 14.31 -13.42
CA PHE A 10 -2.48 12.93 -13.37
C PHE A 10 -2.92 12.57 -11.93
N GLY A 11 -4.01 13.19 -11.49
CA GLY A 11 -4.82 12.63 -10.42
C GLY A 11 -5.77 11.59 -11.01
N PRO A 12 -6.03 10.44 -10.33
CA PRO A 12 -7.08 9.53 -10.77
C PRO A 12 -8.43 10.24 -10.62
N SER A 13 -9.03 10.65 -11.75
CA SER A 13 -10.39 11.16 -11.77
C SER A 13 -11.37 10.01 -11.53
N CYS A 14 -11.62 9.67 -10.27
CA CYS A 14 -12.86 9.01 -9.91
C CYS A 14 -13.96 10.05 -9.88
N SER A 15 -14.86 10.03 -10.87
CA SER A 15 -16.11 10.75 -10.86
C SER A 15 -16.85 10.40 -9.57
N MET A 16 -17.00 11.38 -8.68
CA MET A 16 -17.85 11.26 -7.49
C MET A 16 -19.32 11.23 -7.93
N GLY A 17 -19.84 10.03 -8.17
CA GLY A 17 -21.26 9.78 -8.06
C GLY A 17 -21.64 9.83 -6.60
N SER A 18 -22.74 10.49 -6.26
CA SER A 18 -23.32 10.63 -4.93
C SER A 18 -23.41 9.24 -4.25
N CYS A 19 -22.63 9.04 -3.20
CA CYS A 19 -22.68 7.82 -2.40
C CYS A 19 -23.88 7.90 -1.44
N ASP A 20 -25.01 7.33 -1.86
CA ASP A 20 -26.02 6.84 -0.93
C ASP A 20 -25.41 5.66 -0.15
N GLY A 21 -25.52 5.74 1.18
CA GLY A 21 -24.78 4.92 2.13
C GLY A 21 -25.27 3.47 2.32
N SER A 22 -25.37 2.69 1.22
CA SER A 22 -25.51 1.24 1.28
C SER A 22 -24.42 0.59 0.46
N SER A 23 -23.28 0.28 1.11
CA SER A 23 -22.24 -0.56 0.50
C SER A 23 -22.83 -1.91 0.16
N PRO A 24 -22.68 -2.43 -1.08
CA PRO A 24 -23.09 -3.78 -1.39
C PRO A 24 -22.27 -4.75 -0.51
N LYS A 25 -22.94 -5.55 0.28
CA LYS A 25 -22.31 -6.65 1.01
C LYS A 25 -21.98 -7.72 -0.02
N PHE A 26 -20.73 -7.80 -0.45
CA PHE A 26 -20.24 -8.92 -1.24
C PHE A 26 -20.21 -10.18 -0.36
N THR A 27 -21.29 -10.91 -0.34
CA THR A 27 -21.41 -12.24 0.32
C THR A 27 -21.40 -13.38 -0.70
N ALA A 28 -21.08 -13.09 -1.95
CA ALA A 28 -21.01 -14.10 -2.99
C ALA A 28 -19.76 -14.97 -2.76
N GLY A 29 -19.98 -16.25 -2.50
CA GLY A 29 -18.93 -17.23 -2.24
C GLY A 29 -18.12 -17.56 -3.50
N VAL A 30 -17.20 -18.53 -3.37
CA VAL A 30 -16.44 -19.07 -4.49
C VAL A 30 -17.34 -19.82 -5.46
N LEU A 31 -17.26 -19.47 -6.75
CA LEU A 31 -18.07 -20.12 -7.79
C LEU A 31 -17.66 -21.60 -7.98
N PRO A 32 -18.60 -22.46 -8.37
CA PRO A 32 -18.34 -23.89 -8.58
C PRO A 32 -17.24 -24.12 -9.63
N ASN A 33 -16.24 -24.91 -9.25
CA ASN A 33 -15.16 -25.33 -10.14
C ASN A 33 -14.60 -26.66 -9.61
N PRO A 34 -14.44 -27.70 -10.43
CA PRO A 34 -13.98 -29.01 -9.97
C PRO A 34 -12.66 -29.00 -9.20
N LEU A 35 -11.71 -28.15 -9.60
CA LEU A 35 -10.44 -27.97 -8.88
C LEU A 35 -10.67 -27.36 -7.48
N ILE A 36 -11.59 -26.43 -7.38
CA ILE A 36 -11.90 -25.75 -6.12
C ILE A 36 -12.69 -26.65 -5.19
N ASP A 37 -13.61 -27.43 -5.72
CA ASP A 37 -14.39 -28.37 -4.92
C ASP A 37 -13.50 -29.46 -4.31
N ASP A 38 -12.48 -29.91 -5.05
CA ASP A 38 -11.44 -30.81 -4.55
C ASP A 38 -10.61 -30.14 -3.43
N ILE A 39 -10.21 -28.87 -3.59
CA ILE A 39 -9.52 -28.13 -2.55
C ILE A 39 -10.39 -27.92 -1.30
N LYS A 40 -11.67 -27.57 -1.45
CA LYS A 40 -12.60 -27.42 -0.31
C LYS A 40 -12.74 -28.71 0.50
N SER A 41 -12.67 -29.88 -0.17
CA SER A 41 -12.72 -31.18 0.51
C SER A 41 -11.52 -31.44 1.44
N LEU A 42 -10.40 -30.72 1.25
CA LEU A 42 -9.20 -30.79 2.10
C LEU A 42 -9.32 -29.94 3.38
N GLU A 43 -10.46 -29.27 3.60
CA GLU A 43 -10.69 -28.36 4.74
C GLU A 43 -9.56 -27.32 4.92
N PRO A 44 -9.39 -26.36 3.99
CA PRO A 44 -8.32 -25.39 4.02
C PRO A 44 -8.20 -24.68 5.36
N LYS A 45 -6.99 -24.64 5.94
CA LYS A 45 -6.75 -23.98 7.22
C LYS A 45 -6.88 -22.47 7.05
N LYS A 46 -7.71 -21.86 7.87
CA LYS A 46 -7.84 -20.41 7.96
C LYS A 46 -6.57 -19.83 8.52
N GLY A 47 -6.20 -18.67 8.00
CA GLY A 47 -5.07 -17.86 8.49
C GLY A 47 -5.53 -16.46 8.88
N VAL A 48 -4.60 -15.65 9.36
CA VAL A 48 -4.80 -14.24 9.66
C VAL A 48 -4.22 -13.40 8.53
N LEU A 49 -5.04 -12.54 7.94
CA LEU A 49 -4.61 -11.60 6.91
C LEU A 49 -4.00 -10.36 7.56
N ILE A 50 -2.72 -10.14 7.35
CA ILE A 50 -1.97 -8.99 7.87
C ILE A 50 -1.70 -8.05 6.70
N PRO A 51 -2.34 -6.86 6.64
CA PRO A 51 -2.08 -5.88 5.59
C PRO A 51 -0.63 -5.40 5.64
N LEU A 52 0.03 -5.32 4.48
CA LEU A 52 1.37 -4.75 4.41
C LEU A 52 1.34 -3.25 4.69
N LYS A 53 2.37 -2.78 5.37
CA LYS A 53 2.63 -1.36 5.58
C LYS A 53 3.51 -0.82 4.46
N THR A 54 3.31 0.43 4.09
CA THR A 54 4.16 1.11 3.12
C THR A 54 5.52 1.48 3.72
N THR A 55 6.52 1.76 2.88
CA THR A 55 7.82 2.24 3.35
C THR A 55 7.72 3.54 4.16
N GLN A 56 6.75 4.38 3.84
CA GLN A 56 6.52 5.62 4.59
C GLN A 56 5.91 5.34 5.97
N GLU A 57 4.97 4.40 6.06
CA GLU A 57 4.38 3.98 7.34
C GLU A 57 5.40 3.31 8.27
N VAL A 58 6.30 2.49 7.72
CA VAL A 58 7.36 1.83 8.50
C VAL A 58 8.38 2.84 9.03
N ARG A 59 8.73 3.86 8.24
CA ARG A 59 9.70 4.89 8.61
C ARG A 59 9.13 5.99 9.50
N GLN A 60 7.83 6.07 9.64
CA GLN A 60 7.14 7.15 10.34
C GLN A 60 7.54 7.27 11.82
N ASP A 61 7.78 6.16 12.50
CA ASP A 61 8.05 6.14 13.94
C ASP A 61 9.38 6.83 14.32
N HIS A 62 10.21 7.19 13.34
CA HIS A 62 11.56 7.71 13.57
C HIS A 62 11.75 9.16 13.11
N THR A 63 10.72 9.82 12.57
CA THR A 63 10.90 11.17 12.03
C THR A 63 10.26 12.21 12.94
N ILE A 64 11.01 12.62 13.98
CA ILE A 64 10.69 13.78 14.81
C ILE A 64 11.52 14.96 14.33
N VAL A 65 10.86 16.08 14.07
CA VAL A 65 11.48 17.35 13.72
C VAL A 65 11.13 18.41 14.76
N TYR A 66 11.79 19.56 14.70
CA TYR A 66 11.51 20.67 15.60
C TYR A 66 10.75 21.76 14.86
N ALA A 67 9.72 22.32 15.50
CA ALA A 67 8.95 23.44 14.97
C ALA A 67 8.95 24.63 15.93
N TYR A 68 8.91 25.82 15.36
CA TYR A 68 8.65 27.02 16.13
C TYR A 68 7.17 27.16 16.48
N ILE A 69 6.93 27.62 17.69
CA ILE A 69 5.62 28.06 18.17
C ILE A 69 5.71 29.49 18.69
N THR A 70 4.61 30.21 18.54
CA THR A 70 4.43 31.53 19.13
C THR A 70 3.10 31.59 19.88
N ARG A 71 2.86 32.67 20.64
CA ARG A 71 1.55 32.94 21.27
C ARG A 71 1.07 34.32 20.90
N ALA A 72 -0.24 34.47 20.80
CA ALA A 72 -0.85 35.76 20.52
C ALA A 72 -2.21 35.90 21.21
N PRO A 73 -2.68 37.12 21.49
CA PRO A 73 -4.08 37.34 21.82
C PRO A 73 -4.98 36.87 20.68
N THR A 74 -6.13 36.28 21.00
CA THR A 74 -7.06 35.74 20.00
C THR A 74 -7.48 36.78 18.95
N LYS A 75 -7.56 38.06 19.31
CA LYS A 75 -7.90 39.16 18.40
C LYS A 75 -6.82 39.43 17.34
N SER A 76 -5.56 39.21 17.66
CA SER A 76 -4.41 39.43 16.73
C SER A 76 -3.98 38.16 15.99
N ALA A 77 -4.61 37.02 16.27
CA ALA A 77 -4.22 35.71 15.72
C ALA A 77 -4.25 35.65 14.20
N ASN A 78 -5.27 36.25 13.57
CA ASN A 78 -5.40 36.25 12.10
C ASN A 78 -4.27 37.06 11.45
N GLU A 79 -3.86 38.17 12.08
CA GLU A 79 -2.78 39.02 11.62
C GLU A 79 -1.44 38.28 11.70
N VAL A 80 -1.18 37.60 12.81
CA VAL A 80 -0.02 36.71 12.97
C VAL A 80 -0.02 35.60 11.88
N ILE A 81 -1.13 34.92 11.67
CA ILE A 81 -1.22 33.86 10.66
C ILE A 81 -0.98 34.41 9.25
N SER A 82 -1.47 35.63 8.93
CA SER A 82 -1.24 36.26 7.65
C SER A 82 0.24 36.59 7.46
N ALA A 83 0.86 37.24 8.45
CA ALA A 83 2.28 37.58 8.40
C ALA A 83 3.16 36.31 8.23
N LEU A 84 2.86 35.23 8.95
CA LEU A 84 3.54 33.95 8.83
C LEU A 84 3.34 33.29 7.46
N ARG A 85 2.24 33.54 6.75
CA ARG A 85 2.04 33.07 5.37
C ARG A 85 2.92 33.83 4.40
N ASP A 86 2.99 35.16 4.57
CA ASP A 86 3.74 36.04 3.67
C ASP A 86 5.25 35.83 3.77
N MET A 87 5.74 35.27 4.88
CA MET A 87 7.15 34.88 5.04
C MET A 87 7.57 33.68 4.18
N ARG A 88 6.62 32.94 3.59
CA ARG A 88 6.93 31.71 2.87
C ARG A 88 6.98 31.88 1.37
N PRO A 89 8.03 31.35 0.72
CA PRO A 89 8.15 31.43 -0.73
C PRO A 89 7.04 30.69 -1.49
N ASP A 90 6.48 29.62 -0.89
CA ASP A 90 5.44 28.78 -1.50
C ASP A 90 4.03 29.28 -1.21
N GLY A 91 3.85 30.31 -0.38
CA GLY A 91 2.56 30.83 0.02
C GLY A 91 1.65 29.86 0.74
N SER A 92 2.18 28.70 1.20
CA SER A 92 1.37 27.67 1.83
C SER A 92 0.72 28.15 3.12
N ALA A 93 -0.59 28.00 3.22
CA ALA A 93 -1.35 28.45 4.39
C ALA A 93 -1.07 27.60 5.64
N ASN A 94 -0.65 26.36 5.48
CA ASN A 94 -0.38 25.44 6.59
C ASN A 94 0.68 24.40 6.21
N PRO A 95 1.94 24.58 6.66
CA PRO A 95 3.05 23.67 6.37
C PRO A 95 2.90 22.31 7.05
N LEU A 96 2.18 22.27 8.17
CA LEU A 96 2.01 21.08 9.01
C LEU A 96 0.50 20.75 9.10
N PRO A 97 -0.11 20.25 8.01
CA PRO A 97 -1.57 20.14 7.90
C PRO A 97 -2.19 19.13 8.87
N HIS A 98 -1.42 18.23 9.41
CA HIS A 98 -1.84 17.25 10.42
C HIS A 98 -1.83 17.81 11.84
N LEU A 99 -1.20 18.96 12.06
CA LEU A 99 -1.20 19.64 13.36
C LEU A 99 -2.25 20.77 13.38
N ARG A 100 -2.89 20.98 14.52
CA ARG A 100 -3.76 22.15 14.67
C ARG A 100 -2.92 23.41 14.61
N ARG A 101 -3.23 24.30 13.66
CA ARG A 101 -2.53 25.58 13.51
C ARG A 101 -2.53 26.41 14.78
N CYS A 102 -3.67 26.40 15.47
CA CYS A 102 -3.88 27.13 16.73
C CYS A 102 -4.35 26.18 17.82
N ALA A 103 -3.84 26.36 19.04
CA ALA A 103 -4.22 25.61 20.21
C ALA A 103 -4.51 26.57 21.39
N LYS A 104 -5.61 26.38 22.08
CA LYS A 104 -5.86 27.10 23.35
C LYS A 104 -4.91 26.56 24.43
N PRO A 105 -4.58 27.35 25.46
CA PRO A 105 -3.79 26.86 26.60
C PRO A 105 -4.35 25.60 27.23
N ALA A 106 -5.68 25.42 27.22
CA ALA A 106 -6.34 24.22 27.72
C ALA A 106 -6.10 22.96 26.88
N ASP A 107 -5.89 23.12 25.59
CA ASP A 107 -5.76 22.00 24.63
C ASP A 107 -4.32 21.47 24.50
N LEU A 108 -3.34 22.15 25.10
CA LEU A 108 -1.93 21.76 25.06
C LEU A 108 -1.67 20.49 25.87
N PRO A 109 -0.68 19.67 25.49
CA PRO A 109 -0.17 18.57 26.33
C PRO A 109 0.27 19.05 27.72
N ALA A 110 0.18 18.19 28.71
CA ALA A 110 0.44 18.54 30.12
C ALA A 110 1.86 19.12 30.34
N HIS A 111 2.88 18.54 29.70
CA HIS A 111 4.26 18.99 29.81
C HIS A 111 4.46 20.40 29.20
N LEU A 112 3.87 20.68 28.04
CA LEU A 112 3.95 22.03 27.43
C LEU A 112 3.16 23.05 28.25
N LYS A 113 2.01 22.69 28.84
CA LYS A 113 1.29 23.56 29.79
C LYS A 113 2.17 23.95 30.95
N THR A 114 2.84 22.97 31.57
CA THR A 114 3.70 23.22 32.74
C THR A 114 4.88 24.11 32.36
N GLU A 115 5.52 23.83 31.22
CA GLU A 115 6.63 24.62 30.72
C GLU A 115 6.22 26.08 30.46
N PHE A 116 5.13 26.30 29.70
CA PHE A 116 4.71 27.65 29.29
C PHE A 116 4.05 28.45 30.43
N MET A 117 3.49 27.80 31.45
CA MET A 117 3.04 28.46 32.66
C MET A 117 4.19 29.05 33.47
N ASN A 118 5.33 28.40 33.46
CA ASN A 118 6.48 28.77 34.29
C ASN A 118 7.52 29.60 33.53
N ASP A 119 7.34 29.83 32.22
CA ASP A 119 8.31 30.49 31.39
C ASP A 119 8.44 32.00 31.70
N THR A 120 7.33 32.66 31.96
CA THR A 120 7.27 34.08 32.36
C THR A 120 6.26 34.29 33.47
N PRO A 121 6.36 35.40 34.26
CA PRO A 121 5.36 35.76 35.26
C PRO A 121 3.93 35.86 34.70
N GLU A 122 3.80 36.34 33.46
CA GLU A 122 2.54 36.47 32.72
C GLU A 122 2.01 35.12 32.26
N GLY A 123 2.86 34.10 32.11
CA GLY A 123 2.48 32.75 31.66
C GLY A 123 1.34 32.16 32.51
N ARG A 124 1.34 32.38 33.81
CA ARG A 124 0.24 31.92 34.72
C ARG A 124 -1.08 32.59 34.43
N GLN A 125 -1.07 33.86 34.03
CA GLN A 125 -2.29 34.60 33.69
C GLN A 125 -2.86 34.17 32.37
N ILE A 126 -2.02 33.72 31.44
CA ILE A 126 -2.42 33.19 30.13
C ILE A 126 -3.11 31.83 30.27
N HIS A 127 -2.67 30.99 31.20
CA HIS A 127 -3.22 29.66 31.44
C HIS A 127 -4.46 29.63 32.39
N THR A 128 -5.38 30.56 32.20
CA THR A 128 -6.65 30.60 32.94
C THR A 128 -7.79 29.97 32.12
N ALA A 129 -8.90 29.60 32.79
CA ALA A 129 -10.05 28.97 32.14
C ALA A 129 -10.71 29.87 31.07
N LYS A 130 -10.55 31.20 31.18
CA LYS A 130 -11.10 32.21 30.26
C LYS A 130 -9.99 32.93 29.49
N SER A 131 -8.94 32.21 29.15
CA SER A 131 -7.80 32.78 28.41
C SER A 131 -8.23 33.34 27.06
N ASN A 132 -7.84 34.56 26.76
CA ASN A 132 -7.96 35.20 25.45
C ASN A 132 -6.70 35.03 24.61
N TRP A 133 -5.82 34.10 24.95
CA TRP A 133 -4.60 33.79 24.27
C TRP A 133 -4.69 32.46 23.54
N ILE A 134 -3.96 32.36 22.43
CA ILE A 134 -3.77 31.13 21.71
C ILE A 134 -2.29 30.91 21.38
N TYR A 135 -1.89 29.66 21.29
CA TYR A 135 -0.59 29.25 20.78
C TYR A 135 -0.74 28.89 19.31
N ILE A 136 0.23 29.30 18.51
CA ILE A 136 0.24 29.14 17.05
C ILE A 136 1.51 28.38 16.66
N ILE A 137 1.36 27.25 15.97
CA ILE A 137 2.48 26.55 15.38
C ILE A 137 2.89 27.29 14.09
N VAL A 138 4.19 27.54 13.94
CA VAL A 138 4.73 28.37 12.85
C VAL A 138 5.15 27.49 11.66
N SER A 139 6.31 26.85 11.73
CA SER A 139 6.90 25.98 10.71
C SER A 139 8.00 25.12 11.33
N GLU A 140 8.61 24.25 10.56
CA GLU A 140 9.86 23.61 10.94
C GLU A 140 10.97 24.66 11.15
N VAL A 141 11.89 24.35 12.06
CA VAL A 141 13.02 25.24 12.40
C VAL A 141 13.96 25.44 11.20
N THR A 142 13.93 24.50 10.25
CA THR A 142 14.73 24.56 9.01
C THR A 142 14.19 25.55 7.98
N ASP A 143 12.92 25.93 8.05
CA ASP A 143 12.25 26.75 7.04
C ASP A 143 12.47 28.26 7.24
N ILE A 144 12.56 28.70 8.50
CA ILE A 144 12.61 30.12 8.89
C ILE A 144 13.60 30.25 10.04
N THR A 145 14.43 31.29 10.02
CA THR A 145 15.30 31.56 11.17
C THR A 145 14.54 32.21 12.33
N ARG A 146 15.04 32.02 13.55
CA ARG A 146 14.41 32.61 14.75
C ARG A 146 14.39 34.15 14.69
N ASP A 147 15.43 34.76 14.12
CA ASP A 147 15.59 36.23 14.05
C ASP A 147 14.59 36.83 13.05
N GLU A 148 14.41 36.21 11.89
CA GLU A 148 13.37 36.61 10.91
C GLU A 148 11.97 36.49 11.50
N LEU A 149 11.70 35.40 12.21
CA LEU A 149 10.44 35.21 12.90
C LEU A 149 10.20 36.29 13.97
N ALA A 150 11.22 36.61 14.79
CA ALA A 150 11.14 37.64 15.80
C ALA A 150 10.90 39.03 15.20
N GLN A 151 11.59 39.35 14.11
CA GLN A 151 11.41 40.61 13.41
C GLN A 151 10.01 40.76 12.83
N THR A 152 9.47 39.71 12.21
CA THR A 152 8.11 39.71 11.66
C THR A 152 7.04 39.84 12.76
N LEU A 153 7.19 39.13 13.87
CA LEU A 153 6.27 39.23 14.99
C LEU A 153 6.30 40.57 15.68
N SER A 154 7.49 41.23 15.76
CA SER A 154 7.63 42.57 16.37
C SER A 154 6.95 43.69 15.57
N ALA A 155 6.68 43.45 14.29
CA ALA A 155 5.99 44.41 13.42
C ALA A 155 4.46 44.36 13.56
N ILE A 156 3.91 43.42 14.35
CA ILE A 156 2.46 43.24 14.51
C ILE A 156 1.95 44.02 15.71
N ASP A 157 1.02 44.94 15.49
CA ASP A 157 0.40 45.71 16.55
C ASP A 157 -0.36 44.83 17.57
N GLY A 158 -0.05 45.04 18.85
CA GLY A 158 -0.69 44.31 19.96
C GLY A 158 -0.04 42.98 20.35
N LEU A 159 1.12 42.65 19.77
CA LEU A 159 2.09 41.76 20.34
C LEU A 159 3.04 42.63 21.16
N ASP A 160 2.78 42.73 22.47
CA ASP A 160 3.61 43.54 23.38
C ASP A 160 5.09 43.08 23.36
N ASN A 161 5.97 43.85 23.92
CA ASN A 161 7.43 43.76 23.87
C ASN A 161 8.05 42.41 24.26
N ASP A 162 7.28 41.42 24.62
CA ASP A 162 7.72 40.04 24.98
C ASP A 162 7.24 39.03 23.95
N ILE A 163 8.00 38.94 22.84
CA ILE A 163 7.69 37.99 21.75
C ILE A 163 8.03 36.57 22.21
N PHE A 164 7.00 35.75 22.37
CA PHE A 164 7.16 34.35 22.72
C PHE A 164 7.50 33.50 21.50
N ILE A 165 8.71 32.96 21.45
CA ILE A 165 9.14 31.98 20.44
C ILE A 165 9.81 30.81 21.16
N LYS A 166 9.21 29.64 21.02
CA LYS A 166 9.75 28.37 21.54
C LYS A 166 9.86 27.34 20.44
N THR A 167 10.70 26.37 20.68
CA THR A 167 10.91 25.20 19.79
C THR A 167 10.37 23.97 20.47
N ILE A 168 9.56 23.21 19.77
CA ILE A 168 8.98 21.94 20.28
C ILE A 168 9.25 20.81 19.29
N PRO A 169 9.43 19.57 19.79
CA PRO A 169 9.47 18.38 18.91
C PRO A 169 8.06 18.08 18.39
N ILE A 170 7.97 17.73 17.12
CA ILE A 170 6.72 17.33 16.44
C ILE A 170 6.96 16.16 15.51
N PRO A 171 5.95 15.30 15.25
CA PRO A 171 6.02 14.33 14.17
C PRO A 171 5.99 15.05 12.81
N LEU A 172 6.91 14.72 11.92
CA LEU A 172 6.96 15.29 10.56
C LEU A 172 5.78 14.82 9.71
N LEU A 173 5.39 13.55 9.85
CA LEU A 173 4.39 12.91 9.02
C LEU A 173 3.01 12.92 9.70
N ALA A 174 1.94 12.85 8.90
CA ALA A 174 0.58 12.79 9.43
C ALA A 174 0.28 11.44 10.10
N PRO A 175 -0.59 11.40 11.13
CA PRO A 175 -0.97 10.15 11.78
C PRO A 175 -1.78 9.27 10.84
N THR A 176 -1.56 7.96 10.91
CA THR A 176 -2.25 6.95 10.11
C THR A 176 -3.55 6.45 10.74
N SER A 177 -3.77 6.76 12.02
CA SER A 177 -4.96 6.37 12.76
C SER A 177 -5.40 7.43 13.78
N GLN A 178 -6.66 7.34 14.21
CA GLN A 178 -7.18 8.21 15.27
C GLN A 178 -6.48 7.96 16.62
N ILE A 179 -6.11 6.72 16.91
CA ILE A 179 -5.37 6.35 18.13
C ILE A 179 -4.01 7.03 18.13
N GLN A 180 -3.29 6.96 17.03
CA GLN A 180 -1.99 7.61 16.88
C GLN A 180 -2.11 9.14 17.01
N ALA A 181 -3.13 9.76 16.40
CA ALA A 181 -3.38 11.18 16.55
C ALA A 181 -3.66 11.59 18.00
N ALA A 182 -4.39 10.76 18.74
CA ALA A 182 -4.65 10.99 20.16
C ALA A 182 -3.38 10.87 21.01
N MET A 183 -2.55 9.84 20.75
CA MET A 183 -1.25 9.68 21.41
C MET A 183 -0.33 10.88 21.12
N TRP A 184 -0.20 11.29 19.88
CA TRP A 184 0.64 12.43 19.50
C TRP A 184 0.12 13.76 20.06
N SER A 185 -1.21 13.90 20.16
CA SER A 185 -1.80 15.07 20.83
C SER A 185 -1.42 15.18 22.29
N SER A 186 -1.16 14.06 22.97
CA SER A 186 -0.71 14.03 24.36
C SER A 186 0.81 14.17 24.53
N GLN A 187 1.58 13.76 23.52
CA GLN A 187 3.04 13.68 23.57
C GLN A 187 3.74 14.91 22.94
N PHE A 188 3.14 15.52 21.92
CA PHE A 188 3.80 16.57 21.14
C PHE A 188 2.94 17.83 21.03
N TRP A 189 1.90 17.82 20.18
CA TRP A 189 1.04 18.94 19.86
C TRP A 189 -0.34 18.46 19.43
N PRO A 190 -1.44 19.24 19.62
CA PRO A 190 -2.77 18.86 19.17
C PRO A 190 -2.79 18.46 17.69
N THR A 191 -3.00 17.17 17.44
CA THR A 191 -2.90 16.51 16.16
C THR A 191 -4.27 16.11 15.64
N VAL A 192 -4.47 16.23 14.32
CA VAL A 192 -5.75 15.94 13.66
C VAL A 192 -5.58 14.75 12.72
N TYR A 193 -6.39 13.72 12.92
CA TYR A 193 -6.54 12.63 11.95
C TYR A 193 -7.66 12.99 10.97
N ARG A 194 -7.32 13.12 9.69
CA ARG A 194 -8.25 13.53 8.61
C ARG A 194 -8.95 12.37 7.92
N LYS A 195 -8.96 11.17 8.48
CA LYS A 195 -9.52 9.95 7.90
C LYS A 195 -8.92 9.60 6.52
N ASN A 196 -7.75 10.08 6.19
CA ASN A 196 -6.98 9.69 5.04
C ASN A 196 -5.59 9.22 5.50
N ASN A 197 -4.96 8.37 4.72
CA ASN A 197 -3.59 7.97 4.95
C ASN A 197 -2.72 8.56 3.82
N PRO A 198 -2.02 9.68 4.06
CA PRO A 198 -1.14 10.27 3.05
C PRO A 198 0.10 9.41 2.76
N LEU A 199 0.34 8.40 3.59
CA LEU A 199 1.51 7.53 3.55
C LEU A 199 1.25 6.20 2.86
N GLY A 200 -0.02 5.90 2.58
CA GLY A 200 -0.41 4.61 2.03
C GLY A 200 -1.89 4.58 1.62
N PRO A 201 -2.44 3.37 1.42
CA PRO A 201 -3.85 3.20 1.07
C PRO A 201 -4.75 3.72 2.19
N HIS A 202 -5.93 4.20 1.80
CA HIS A 202 -6.94 4.64 2.76
C HIS A 202 -7.35 3.44 3.65
N PRO A 203 -7.44 3.60 5.00
CA PRO A 203 -7.75 2.49 5.90
C PRO A 203 -9.06 1.76 5.56
N SER A 204 -10.08 2.47 5.05
CA SER A 204 -11.34 1.83 4.63
C SER A 204 -11.18 0.98 3.36
N MET A 205 -10.22 1.28 2.49
CA MET A 205 -9.92 0.43 1.33
C MET A 205 -9.28 -0.87 1.79
N VAL A 206 -8.31 -0.78 2.71
CA VAL A 206 -7.66 -1.96 3.30
C VAL A 206 -8.68 -2.83 4.04
N ALA A 207 -9.52 -2.23 4.89
CA ALA A 207 -10.56 -2.96 5.63
C ALA A 207 -11.55 -3.66 4.69
N ARG A 208 -12.04 -2.95 3.67
CA ARG A 208 -12.94 -3.54 2.67
C ARG A 208 -12.25 -4.65 1.89
N GLY A 209 -11.02 -4.44 1.41
CA GLY A 209 -10.26 -5.48 0.70
C GLY A 209 -10.02 -6.72 1.57
N THR A 210 -9.73 -6.54 2.87
CA THR A 210 -9.62 -7.66 3.81
C THR A 210 -10.95 -8.40 3.97
N ASP A 211 -12.07 -7.68 4.12
CA ASP A 211 -13.40 -8.29 4.24
C ASP A 211 -13.81 -9.08 2.98
N GLU A 212 -13.40 -8.61 1.80
CA GLU A 212 -13.68 -9.29 0.53
C GLU A 212 -12.96 -10.63 0.39
N ILE A 213 -11.73 -10.77 0.91
CA ILE A 213 -10.88 -11.95 0.68
C ILE A 213 -10.78 -12.91 1.87
N LYS A 214 -11.14 -12.49 3.09
CA LYS A 214 -10.91 -13.23 4.34
C LYS A 214 -11.54 -14.64 4.38
N ASP A 215 -12.67 -14.80 3.71
CA ASP A 215 -13.45 -16.04 3.80
C ASP A 215 -12.93 -17.14 2.86
N ASP A 216 -12.26 -16.78 1.77
CA ASP A 216 -11.79 -17.70 0.74
C ASP A 216 -10.29 -17.68 0.46
N ALA A 217 -9.54 -16.77 1.05
CA ALA A 217 -8.08 -16.68 0.89
C ALA A 217 -7.36 -18.01 1.18
N ALA A 218 -7.83 -18.76 2.18
CA ALA A 218 -7.30 -20.06 2.53
C ALA A 218 -7.48 -21.10 1.40
N ILE A 219 -8.60 -21.05 0.68
CA ILE A 219 -8.88 -21.94 -0.46
C ILE A 219 -7.87 -21.69 -1.57
N TRP A 220 -7.71 -20.42 -1.96
CA TRP A 220 -6.78 -20.02 -3.02
C TRP A 220 -5.34 -20.31 -2.66
N MET A 221 -4.96 -20.08 -1.41
CA MET A 221 -3.62 -20.37 -0.91
C MET A 221 -3.34 -21.88 -0.90
N THR A 222 -4.31 -22.71 -0.51
CA THR A 222 -4.17 -24.18 -0.55
C THR A 222 -3.99 -24.68 -1.98
N LEU A 223 -4.70 -24.10 -2.95
CA LEU A 223 -4.47 -24.42 -4.37
C LEU A 223 -3.07 -24.01 -4.82
N ALA A 224 -2.59 -22.82 -4.43
CA ALA A 224 -1.23 -22.39 -4.74
C ALA A 224 -0.17 -23.31 -4.14
N GLN A 225 -0.35 -23.78 -2.91
CA GLN A 225 0.53 -24.75 -2.25
C GLN A 225 0.52 -26.12 -2.95
N ARG A 226 -0.67 -26.60 -3.36
CA ARG A 226 -0.79 -27.86 -4.12
C ARG A 226 0.01 -27.80 -5.41
N VAL A 227 -0.12 -26.73 -6.17
CA VAL A 227 0.59 -26.55 -7.44
C VAL A 227 2.10 -26.37 -7.22
N ALA A 228 2.51 -25.70 -6.16
CA ALA A 228 3.89 -25.58 -5.74
C ALA A 228 4.53 -26.96 -5.46
N ASN A 229 3.83 -27.79 -4.69
CA ASN A 229 4.28 -29.15 -4.40
C ASN A 229 4.36 -30.02 -5.66
N GLU A 230 3.35 -29.95 -6.54
CA GLU A 230 3.36 -30.67 -7.82
C GLU A 230 4.57 -30.27 -8.68
N ALA A 231 4.90 -28.99 -8.75
CA ALA A 231 6.06 -28.49 -9.51
C ALA A 231 7.38 -29.06 -8.96
N ARG A 232 7.56 -29.02 -7.64
CA ARG A 232 8.71 -29.61 -6.94
C ARG A 232 8.79 -31.12 -7.17
N ASP A 233 7.69 -31.84 -6.90
CA ASP A 233 7.66 -33.31 -6.94
C ASP A 233 7.93 -33.85 -8.36
N ARG A 234 7.59 -33.06 -9.38
CA ARG A 234 7.93 -33.35 -10.78
C ARG A 234 9.33 -32.87 -11.18
N GLY A 235 10.05 -32.17 -10.30
CA GLY A 235 11.40 -31.67 -10.60
C GLY A 235 11.46 -30.58 -11.65
N ILE A 236 10.35 -29.87 -11.93
CA ILE A 236 10.31 -28.83 -12.97
C ILE A 236 10.61 -27.43 -12.44
N GLY A 237 10.55 -27.22 -11.12
CA GLY A 237 10.81 -25.92 -10.50
C GLY A 237 10.88 -26.00 -8.99
N GLU A 238 10.99 -24.85 -8.35
CA GLU A 238 10.92 -24.70 -6.90
C GLU A 238 9.49 -24.96 -6.38
N ALA A 239 9.37 -25.19 -5.07
CA ALA A 239 8.06 -25.34 -4.40
C ALA A 239 7.32 -23.99 -4.27
N ILE A 240 7.08 -23.35 -5.42
CA ILE A 240 6.45 -22.04 -5.51
C ILE A 240 5.24 -22.12 -6.45
N GLY A 241 4.10 -21.59 -5.99
CA GLY A 241 2.86 -21.61 -6.78
C GLY A 241 2.11 -20.30 -6.67
N ALA A 242 1.35 -20.00 -7.71
CA ALA A 242 0.52 -18.81 -7.83
C ALA A 242 -0.88 -19.15 -8.37
N VAL A 243 -1.88 -18.44 -7.87
CA VAL A 243 -3.29 -18.54 -8.29
C VAL A 243 -3.81 -17.14 -8.57
N VAL A 244 -4.42 -16.95 -9.73
CA VAL A 244 -5.06 -15.68 -10.12
C VAL A 244 -6.57 -15.85 -10.09
N VAL A 245 -7.24 -14.90 -9.42
CA VAL A 245 -8.68 -14.94 -9.17
C VAL A 245 -9.32 -13.64 -9.65
N GLN A 246 -10.47 -13.73 -10.27
CA GLN A 246 -11.37 -12.61 -10.51
C GLN A 246 -12.49 -12.64 -9.47
N ARG A 247 -12.77 -11.49 -8.87
CA ARG A 247 -13.89 -11.32 -7.96
C ARG A 247 -14.83 -10.27 -8.50
N ASP A 248 -16.10 -10.63 -8.59
CA ASP A 248 -17.18 -9.73 -8.96
C ASP A 248 -18.39 -9.90 -8.01
N GLU A 249 -19.50 -9.29 -8.34
CA GLU A 249 -20.76 -9.40 -7.54
C GLU A 249 -21.34 -10.81 -7.49
N ASN A 250 -20.98 -11.71 -8.43
CA ASN A 250 -21.43 -13.10 -8.45
C ASN A 250 -20.55 -14.02 -7.61
N GLY A 251 -19.31 -13.60 -7.30
CA GLY A 251 -18.37 -14.35 -6.49
C GLY A 251 -16.94 -14.33 -6.99
N ALA A 252 -16.10 -15.17 -6.38
CA ALA A 252 -14.71 -15.35 -6.74
C ALA A 252 -14.55 -16.53 -7.71
N GLN A 253 -13.83 -16.31 -8.80
CA GLN A 253 -13.65 -17.25 -9.89
C GLN A 253 -12.17 -17.44 -10.24
N LEU A 254 -11.75 -18.69 -10.44
CA LEU A 254 -10.40 -19.06 -10.82
C LEU A 254 -10.10 -18.60 -12.26
N VAL A 255 -9.02 -17.86 -12.46
CA VAL A 255 -8.57 -17.37 -13.78
C VAL A 255 -7.34 -18.09 -14.27
N ALA A 256 -6.31 -18.22 -13.44
CA ALA A 256 -5.08 -18.91 -13.79
C ALA A 256 -4.45 -19.58 -12.58
N VAL A 257 -3.67 -20.61 -12.82
CA VAL A 257 -2.88 -21.34 -11.82
C VAL A 257 -1.53 -21.61 -12.46
N ALA A 258 -0.44 -21.40 -11.72
CA ALA A 258 0.92 -21.71 -12.19
C ALA A 258 1.84 -22.18 -11.07
N GLY A 259 2.59 -23.22 -11.31
CA GLY A 259 3.78 -23.59 -10.55
C GLY A 259 5.03 -22.94 -11.12
N ASP A 260 6.09 -22.88 -10.34
CA ASP A 260 7.43 -22.56 -10.85
C ASP A 260 7.89 -23.64 -11.85
N ALA A 261 8.49 -23.23 -12.96
CA ALA A 261 8.90 -24.14 -14.01
C ALA A 261 10.31 -23.83 -14.58
N ARG A 262 11.17 -23.19 -13.78
CA ARG A 262 12.50 -22.76 -14.22
C ARG A 262 13.41 -23.89 -14.65
N TRP A 263 13.16 -25.11 -14.22
CA TRP A 263 13.93 -26.31 -14.61
C TRP A 263 13.20 -27.19 -15.61
N HIS A 264 12.02 -26.78 -16.06
CA HIS A 264 11.29 -27.52 -17.07
C HIS A 264 12.08 -27.52 -18.39
N GLN A 265 12.42 -28.70 -18.85
CA GLN A 265 13.10 -28.90 -20.12
C GLN A 265 12.04 -29.07 -21.21
N ASP A 266 12.04 -28.18 -22.19
CA ASP A 266 11.20 -28.28 -23.37
C ASP A 266 12.08 -28.81 -24.54
N PRO A 267 11.79 -30.03 -25.05
CA PRO A 267 12.53 -30.58 -26.17
C PRO A 267 12.52 -29.70 -27.42
N GLN A 268 11.49 -28.87 -27.60
CA GLN A 268 11.39 -27.94 -28.74
C GLN A 268 12.32 -26.74 -28.57
N LEU A 269 12.66 -26.38 -27.34
CA LEU A 269 13.57 -25.28 -26.98
C LEU A 269 14.99 -25.75 -26.67
N GLY A 270 15.33 -27.00 -26.97
CA GLY A 270 16.69 -27.55 -26.83
C GLY A 270 17.03 -28.03 -25.41
N ASP A 271 16.06 -28.51 -24.65
CA ASP A 271 16.22 -29.08 -23.31
C ASP A 271 16.89 -28.13 -22.28
N VAL A 272 16.81 -26.82 -22.48
CA VAL A 272 17.33 -25.81 -21.56
C VAL A 272 16.18 -25.29 -20.74
N GLY A 273 16.32 -25.29 -19.40
CA GLY A 273 15.36 -24.67 -18.50
C GLY A 273 15.27 -23.15 -18.74
N ASN A 274 14.15 -22.55 -18.33
CA ASN A 274 13.94 -21.11 -18.41
C ASN A 274 14.02 -20.47 -17.01
N PRO A 275 15.13 -19.82 -16.64
CA PRO A 275 15.29 -19.19 -15.33
C PRO A 275 14.21 -18.14 -15.00
N MET A 276 13.51 -17.62 -16.03
CA MET A 276 12.43 -16.64 -15.87
C MET A 276 11.04 -17.27 -15.76
N ALA A 277 10.92 -18.60 -15.84
CA ALA A 277 9.64 -19.30 -15.70
C ALA A 277 9.16 -19.34 -14.24
N HIS A 278 9.15 -18.18 -13.58
CA HIS A 278 8.57 -17.99 -12.26
C HIS A 278 7.05 -18.14 -12.34
N CYS A 279 6.44 -18.70 -11.30
CA CYS A 279 4.99 -18.96 -11.28
C CYS A 279 4.15 -17.72 -11.57
N VAL A 280 4.55 -16.54 -11.07
CA VAL A 280 3.87 -15.26 -11.33
C VAL A 280 3.91 -14.87 -12.80
N LEU A 281 5.08 -14.91 -13.42
CA LEU A 281 5.23 -14.56 -14.84
C LEU A 281 4.44 -15.50 -15.73
N ARG A 282 4.48 -16.81 -15.42
CA ARG A 282 3.71 -17.84 -16.10
C ARG A 282 2.18 -17.61 -15.94
N ALA A 283 1.73 -17.30 -14.72
CA ALA A 283 0.32 -17.01 -14.47
C ALA A 283 -0.17 -15.79 -15.27
N ILE A 284 0.61 -14.70 -15.27
CA ILE A 284 0.29 -13.49 -16.07
C ILE A 284 0.24 -13.82 -17.56
N SER A 285 1.21 -14.59 -18.07
CA SER A 285 1.23 -15.03 -19.47
C SER A 285 -0.02 -15.86 -19.83
N MET A 286 -0.40 -16.81 -18.99
CA MET A 286 -1.61 -17.62 -19.23
C MET A 286 -2.91 -16.79 -19.18
N VAL A 287 -3.00 -15.78 -18.32
CA VAL A 287 -4.13 -14.82 -18.34
C VAL A 287 -4.16 -14.06 -19.66
N ALA A 288 -3.01 -13.53 -20.10
CA ALA A 288 -2.92 -12.79 -21.36
C ALA A 288 -3.34 -13.66 -22.56
N GLN A 289 -2.89 -14.91 -22.60
CA GLN A 289 -3.27 -15.85 -23.66
C GLN A 289 -4.77 -16.16 -23.68
N LYS A 290 -5.42 -16.26 -22.50
CA LYS A 290 -6.87 -16.40 -22.43
C LYS A 290 -7.62 -15.20 -23.01
N LEU A 291 -7.15 -13.99 -22.74
CA LEU A 291 -7.73 -12.76 -23.28
C LEU A 291 -7.57 -12.71 -24.80
N VAL A 292 -6.39 -13.04 -25.33
CA VAL A 292 -6.15 -13.09 -26.78
C VAL A 292 -7.01 -14.17 -27.45
N ARG A 293 -7.18 -15.34 -26.85
CA ARG A 293 -8.10 -16.37 -27.38
C ARG A 293 -9.54 -15.85 -27.46
N HIS A 294 -9.99 -15.17 -26.41
CA HIS A 294 -11.33 -14.60 -26.38
C HIS A 294 -11.53 -13.54 -27.49
N GLU A 295 -10.56 -12.64 -27.65
CA GLU A 295 -10.57 -11.65 -28.71
C GLU A 295 -10.63 -12.29 -30.12
N ARG A 296 -9.83 -13.33 -30.35
CA ARG A 296 -9.84 -14.09 -31.60
C ARG A 296 -11.17 -14.78 -31.87
N HIS A 297 -11.80 -15.37 -30.86
CA HIS A 297 -13.16 -15.93 -30.98
C HIS A 297 -14.16 -14.88 -31.44
N GLY A 298 -14.12 -13.67 -30.88
CA GLY A 298 -14.98 -12.57 -31.26
C GLY A 298 -14.75 -12.08 -32.70
N MET A 299 -13.56 -12.29 -33.24
CA MET A 299 -13.17 -11.93 -34.62
C MET A 299 -13.29 -13.10 -35.62
N GLU A 300 -13.77 -14.26 -35.21
CA GLU A 300 -13.82 -15.49 -36.04
C GLU A 300 -12.46 -15.92 -36.60
N LEU A 301 -11.37 -15.62 -35.86
CA LEU A 301 -10.02 -15.98 -36.27
C LEU A 301 -9.69 -17.44 -35.89
N ASP A 302 -8.73 -18.01 -36.61
CA ASP A 302 -8.26 -19.37 -36.34
C ASP A 302 -7.67 -19.51 -34.93
N LEU A 303 -8.25 -20.38 -34.14
CA LEU A 303 -7.87 -20.64 -32.74
C LEU A 303 -6.64 -21.54 -32.60
N GLU A 304 -6.28 -22.26 -33.66
CA GLU A 304 -5.09 -23.13 -33.68
C GLU A 304 -3.81 -22.33 -33.84
N LEU A 305 -3.89 -21.07 -34.29
CA LEU A 305 -2.73 -20.21 -34.40
C LEU A 305 -2.14 -19.88 -33.01
N PRO A 306 -0.81 -19.86 -32.87
CA PRO A 306 -0.16 -19.44 -31.64
C PRO A 306 -0.65 -18.07 -31.17
N THR A 307 -0.86 -17.90 -29.88
CA THR A 307 -1.30 -16.62 -29.30
C THR A 307 -0.18 -15.57 -29.29
N LEU A 308 1.06 -16.00 -29.35
CA LEU A 308 2.25 -15.17 -29.43
C LEU A 308 3.01 -15.47 -30.73
N GLU A 309 3.69 -14.45 -31.24
CA GLU A 309 4.47 -14.55 -32.49
C GLU A 309 5.71 -15.45 -32.34
N PHE A 310 6.26 -15.52 -31.13
CA PHE A 310 7.48 -16.31 -30.85
C PHE A 310 7.21 -17.33 -29.75
N ASP A 311 7.52 -18.59 -29.99
CA ASP A 311 7.39 -19.69 -29.04
C ASP A 311 8.19 -19.47 -27.75
N ALA A 312 9.32 -18.76 -27.82
CA ALA A 312 10.13 -18.41 -26.65
C ALA A 312 9.39 -17.63 -25.56
N PHE A 313 8.27 -16.98 -25.88
CA PHE A 313 7.41 -16.26 -24.94
C PHE A 313 6.15 -17.06 -24.54
N HIS A 314 6.04 -18.30 -24.99
CA HIS A 314 4.92 -19.17 -24.72
C HIS A 314 5.09 -19.88 -23.39
N ASP A 315 4.48 -19.32 -22.33
CA ASP A 315 4.28 -20.06 -21.09
C ASP A 315 2.98 -20.87 -21.17
N GLY A 316 3.10 -22.09 -21.68
CA GLY A 316 1.99 -23.04 -21.73
C GLY A 316 1.74 -23.71 -20.37
N PRO A 317 0.56 -24.32 -20.20
CA PRO A 317 0.24 -25.11 -19.01
C PRO A 317 1.02 -26.42 -18.99
N ILE A 318 1.78 -26.67 -17.92
CA ILE A 318 2.61 -27.88 -17.75
C ILE A 318 1.94 -28.88 -16.80
N LEU A 319 1.41 -28.36 -15.66
CA LEU A 319 0.80 -29.15 -14.60
C LEU A 319 -0.67 -29.49 -14.89
N GLY A 320 -1.18 -30.53 -14.23
CA GLY A 320 -2.57 -30.95 -14.41
C GLY A 320 -3.60 -29.87 -14.07
N ALA A 321 -3.40 -29.17 -12.94
CA ALA A 321 -4.27 -28.08 -12.52
C ALA A 321 -4.17 -26.85 -13.47
N GLU A 322 -2.98 -26.56 -13.99
CA GLU A 322 -2.77 -25.50 -14.98
C GLU A 322 -3.56 -25.79 -16.27
N LYS A 323 -3.46 -27.03 -16.79
CA LYS A 323 -4.16 -27.46 -18.00
C LYS A 323 -5.67 -27.36 -17.85
N ALA A 324 -6.19 -27.86 -16.73
CA ALA A 324 -7.63 -27.83 -16.45
C ALA A 324 -8.17 -26.39 -16.32
N CYS A 325 -7.40 -25.49 -15.72
CA CYS A 325 -7.75 -24.08 -15.64
C CYS A 325 -7.58 -23.37 -16.98
N PHE A 326 -6.50 -23.61 -17.71
CA PHE A 326 -6.16 -22.91 -18.95
C PHE A 326 -7.18 -23.16 -20.08
N THR A 327 -7.83 -24.33 -20.12
CA THR A 327 -8.89 -24.63 -21.09
C THR A 327 -10.18 -23.84 -20.87
N GLN A 328 -10.39 -23.30 -19.66
CA GLN A 328 -11.56 -22.48 -19.34
C GLN A 328 -11.40 -21.08 -19.94
N GLU A 329 -12.51 -20.48 -20.36
CA GLU A 329 -12.54 -19.09 -20.83
C GLU A 329 -12.19 -18.11 -19.71
N HIS A 330 -11.71 -16.92 -20.10
CA HIS A 330 -11.54 -15.82 -19.16
C HIS A 330 -12.93 -15.30 -18.72
N PRO A 331 -13.20 -15.15 -17.43
CA PRO A 331 -14.53 -14.73 -16.95
C PRO A 331 -14.92 -13.33 -17.38
N ASN A 332 -13.94 -12.44 -17.56
CA ASN A 332 -14.16 -11.07 -18.04
C ASN A 332 -13.78 -10.96 -19.52
N LYS A 333 -14.78 -10.79 -20.36
CA LYS A 333 -14.61 -10.68 -21.82
C LYS A 333 -13.89 -9.40 -22.25
N ASP A 334 -14.07 -8.33 -21.49
CA ASP A 334 -13.46 -7.01 -21.73
C ASP A 334 -12.22 -6.81 -20.84
N GLY A 335 -11.57 -7.90 -20.41
CA GLY A 335 -10.42 -7.86 -19.53
C GLY A 335 -9.23 -7.11 -20.17
N TYR A 336 -8.60 -6.26 -19.39
CA TYR A 336 -7.38 -5.56 -19.77
C TYR A 336 -6.23 -6.02 -18.89
N LEU A 337 -5.26 -6.74 -19.44
CA LEU A 337 -4.18 -7.35 -18.66
C LEU A 337 -4.74 -8.18 -17.49
N CYS A 338 -4.18 -8.01 -16.28
CA CYS A 338 -4.71 -8.57 -15.04
C CYS A 338 -5.39 -7.49 -14.18
N HIS A 339 -5.98 -6.46 -14.82
CA HIS A 339 -6.55 -5.31 -14.13
C HIS A 339 -7.60 -5.72 -13.09
N GLY A 340 -7.34 -5.36 -11.84
CA GLY A 340 -8.25 -5.63 -10.72
C GLY A 340 -8.27 -7.07 -10.23
N LEU A 341 -7.55 -8.01 -10.86
CA LEU A 341 -7.46 -9.40 -10.41
C LEU A 341 -6.71 -9.52 -9.09
N GLU A 342 -6.98 -10.61 -8.38
CA GLU A 342 -6.33 -11.00 -7.13
C GLU A 342 -5.28 -12.08 -7.41
N LEU A 343 -4.12 -11.98 -6.76
CA LEU A 343 -3.05 -12.97 -6.83
C LEU A 343 -2.79 -13.58 -5.46
N TYR A 344 -2.84 -14.89 -5.37
CA TYR A 344 -2.47 -15.66 -4.18
C TYR A 344 -1.24 -16.49 -4.49
N MET A 345 -0.22 -16.41 -3.64
CA MET A 345 1.05 -17.10 -3.88
C MET A 345 1.71 -17.58 -2.60
N THR A 346 2.46 -18.65 -2.69
CA THR A 346 3.07 -19.32 -1.53
C THR A 346 4.16 -18.48 -0.87
N HIS A 347 4.90 -17.69 -1.65
CA HIS A 347 6.02 -16.88 -1.19
C HIS A 347 5.95 -15.47 -1.75
N GLU A 348 6.56 -14.53 -1.06
CA GLU A 348 6.67 -13.15 -1.49
C GLU A 348 7.36 -13.05 -2.86
N PRO A 349 6.78 -12.33 -3.85
CA PRO A 349 7.38 -12.22 -5.18
C PRO A 349 8.69 -11.45 -5.13
N CYS A 350 9.67 -11.91 -5.91
CA CYS A 350 10.92 -11.17 -6.09
C CYS A 350 10.66 -9.82 -6.79
N VAL A 351 11.69 -8.97 -6.84
CA VAL A 351 11.58 -7.63 -7.45
C VAL A 351 11.05 -7.68 -8.89
N ALA A 352 11.55 -8.62 -9.71
CA ALA A 352 11.10 -8.76 -11.10
C ALA A 352 9.61 -9.15 -11.17
N CYS A 353 9.18 -10.13 -10.37
CA CYS A 353 7.78 -10.55 -10.29
C CYS A 353 6.89 -9.45 -9.72
N SER A 354 7.34 -8.72 -8.69
CA SER A 354 6.61 -7.57 -8.15
C SER A 354 6.38 -6.48 -9.21
N MET A 355 7.38 -6.20 -10.03
CA MET A 355 7.24 -5.25 -11.14
C MET A 355 6.30 -5.79 -12.23
N ALA A 356 6.33 -7.08 -12.55
CA ALA A 356 5.40 -7.69 -13.49
C ALA A 356 3.94 -7.61 -12.99
N ILE A 357 3.71 -7.84 -11.69
CA ILE A 357 2.40 -7.69 -11.04
C ILE A 357 1.86 -6.26 -11.22
N LEU A 358 2.72 -5.26 -10.99
CA LEU A 358 2.35 -3.84 -11.17
C LEU A 358 2.06 -3.52 -12.64
N HIS A 359 2.90 -3.98 -13.56
CA HIS A 359 2.70 -3.79 -15.00
C HIS A 359 1.42 -4.48 -15.49
N ALA A 360 1.10 -5.65 -14.96
CA ALA A 360 -0.13 -6.36 -15.27
C ALA A 360 -1.38 -5.74 -14.63
N ARG A 361 -1.24 -4.70 -13.80
CA ARG A 361 -2.35 -3.96 -13.17
C ARG A 361 -3.17 -4.78 -12.16
N MET A 362 -2.56 -5.73 -11.48
CA MET A 362 -3.26 -6.48 -10.43
C MET A 362 -3.76 -5.56 -9.31
N GLY A 363 -4.89 -5.90 -8.71
CA GLY A 363 -5.53 -5.11 -7.65
C GLY A 363 -5.14 -5.54 -6.24
N LYS A 364 -4.96 -6.84 -6.03
CA LYS A 364 -4.67 -7.42 -4.71
C LYS A 364 -3.63 -8.53 -4.81
N VAL A 365 -2.76 -8.63 -3.80
CA VAL A 365 -1.79 -9.73 -3.66
C VAL A 365 -1.81 -10.27 -2.24
N VAL A 366 -1.83 -11.59 -2.12
CA VAL A 366 -1.74 -12.32 -0.83
C VAL A 366 -0.61 -13.34 -0.93
N PHE A 367 0.31 -13.35 0.02
CA PHE A 367 1.37 -14.36 0.10
C PHE A 367 1.52 -14.90 1.54
N CYS A 368 2.14 -16.08 1.70
CA CYS A 368 2.36 -16.69 3.03
C CYS A 368 3.76 -16.48 3.59
N ASN A 369 4.79 -16.66 2.77
CA ASN A 369 6.16 -16.70 3.26
C ASN A 369 6.95 -15.51 2.73
N HIS A 370 7.62 -14.79 3.63
CA HIS A 370 8.55 -13.74 3.23
C HIS A 370 9.79 -14.29 2.55
N MET A 371 10.35 -13.53 1.62
CA MET A 371 11.62 -13.83 0.97
C MET A 371 12.70 -12.84 1.43
N PRO A 372 13.56 -13.21 2.39
CA PRO A 372 14.40 -12.26 3.13
C PRO A 372 15.36 -11.43 2.27
N ARG A 373 15.82 -11.97 1.14
CA ARG A 373 16.81 -11.29 0.29
C ARG A 373 16.30 -10.93 -1.10
N THR A 374 15.19 -11.47 -1.52
CA THR A 374 14.67 -11.30 -2.89
C THR A 374 13.29 -10.70 -2.95
N GLY A 375 12.52 -10.73 -1.85
CA GLY A 375 11.18 -10.19 -1.77
C GLY A 375 11.11 -8.70 -2.10
N GLY A 376 10.12 -8.30 -2.90
CA GLY A 376 9.96 -6.94 -3.40
C GLY A 376 8.75 -6.19 -2.85
N LEU A 377 7.76 -6.88 -2.29
CA LEU A 377 6.53 -6.23 -1.82
C LEU A 377 6.66 -5.64 -0.42
N SER A 378 7.30 -6.33 0.51
CA SER A 378 7.40 -5.89 1.90
C SER A 378 8.24 -4.62 2.04
N SER A 379 7.82 -3.78 2.98
CA SER A 379 8.52 -2.54 3.34
C SER A 379 9.48 -2.70 4.52
N ASP A 380 9.35 -3.80 5.24
CA ASP A 380 10.24 -4.14 6.34
C ASP A 380 11.56 -4.72 5.81
N ASP A 381 12.67 -4.34 6.43
CA ASP A 381 14.01 -4.83 6.16
C ASP A 381 14.56 -5.66 7.35
N ARG A 382 13.64 -6.30 8.07
CA ARG A 382 13.99 -7.10 9.26
C ARG A 382 14.96 -8.24 8.92
N PRO A 383 15.95 -8.52 9.77
CA PRO A 383 16.95 -9.56 9.53
C PRO A 383 16.38 -10.96 9.33
N ASP A 384 15.21 -11.23 9.90
CA ASP A 384 14.55 -12.54 9.98
C ASP A 384 13.43 -12.76 8.99
N GLY A 385 13.28 -11.89 7.96
CA GLY A 385 12.37 -12.22 6.87
C GLY A 385 11.49 -11.10 6.31
N GLY A 386 11.89 -9.84 6.48
CA GLY A 386 11.13 -8.70 5.97
C GLY A 386 11.38 -8.32 4.51
N GLY A 387 12.04 -9.14 3.71
CA GLY A 387 12.38 -8.80 2.33
C GLY A 387 13.44 -7.69 2.25
N ARG A 388 13.48 -6.96 1.12
CA ARG A 388 14.45 -5.88 0.88
C ARG A 388 13.98 -4.49 1.33
N GLY A 389 12.84 -4.41 1.98
CA GLY A 389 12.27 -3.13 2.42
C GLY A 389 11.85 -2.21 1.26
N LEU A 390 11.60 -2.75 0.06
CA LEU A 390 11.30 -1.96 -1.12
C LEU A 390 9.86 -1.42 -1.13
N GLY A 391 8.90 -2.18 -0.59
CA GLY A 391 7.50 -1.77 -0.52
C GLY A 391 6.88 -1.48 -1.88
N LEU A 392 7.18 -2.30 -2.90
CA LEU A 392 6.77 -2.03 -4.28
C LEU A 392 5.26 -2.01 -4.48
N PHE A 393 4.48 -2.62 -3.59
CA PHE A 393 3.02 -2.65 -3.70
C PHE A 393 2.39 -1.24 -3.65
N TRP A 394 3.04 -0.28 -2.95
CA TRP A 394 2.55 1.08 -2.79
C TRP A 394 3.68 2.10 -2.78
N ARG A 395 3.99 2.62 -3.95
CA ARG A 395 5.04 3.62 -4.17
C ARG A 395 4.53 4.77 -5.03
N ARG A 396 4.79 6.00 -4.60
CA ARG A 396 4.38 7.21 -5.34
C ARG A 396 5.11 7.36 -6.68
N GLU A 397 6.31 6.80 -6.77
CA GLU A 397 7.17 6.85 -7.96
C GLU A 397 6.69 5.91 -9.07
N LEU A 398 5.80 4.98 -8.74
CA LEU A 398 5.26 3.99 -9.68
C LEU A 398 3.87 4.42 -10.17
N ASN A 399 3.57 4.07 -11.40
CA ASN A 399 2.30 4.43 -12.06
C ASN A 399 1.14 3.50 -11.72
N TRP A 400 1.32 2.58 -10.79
CA TRP A 400 0.30 1.68 -10.27
C TRP A 400 0.59 1.33 -8.82
N SER A 401 -0.46 1.09 -8.07
CA SER A 401 -0.41 0.59 -6.70
C SER A 401 -1.51 -0.46 -6.49
N LEU A 402 -1.28 -1.37 -5.57
CA LEU A 402 -2.19 -2.46 -5.23
C LEU A 402 -2.29 -2.62 -3.71
N LEU A 403 -3.26 -3.39 -3.25
CA LEU A 403 -3.33 -3.80 -1.85
C LEU A 403 -2.62 -5.14 -1.66
N ALA A 404 -1.86 -5.29 -0.58
CA ALA A 404 -1.12 -6.52 -0.31
C ALA A 404 -1.26 -6.98 1.15
N TRP A 405 -1.31 -8.30 1.34
CA TRP A 405 -1.41 -8.95 2.64
C TRP A 405 -0.44 -10.12 2.75
N GLU A 406 0.05 -10.34 3.95
CA GLU A 406 0.61 -11.61 4.39
C GLU A 406 -0.53 -12.45 4.97
N LEU A 407 -0.63 -13.71 4.57
CA LEU A 407 -1.53 -14.69 5.19
C LEU A 407 -0.71 -15.53 6.18
N GLU A 408 -0.78 -15.17 7.46
CA GLU A 408 -0.17 -15.94 8.52
C GLU A 408 -1.01 -17.20 8.80
N GLN A 409 -0.42 -18.35 8.56
CA GLN A 409 -1.01 -19.67 8.83
C GLN A 409 -0.12 -20.43 9.82
N ASP A 410 -0.72 -21.29 10.66
CA ASP A 410 0.02 -22.24 11.45
C ASP A 410 0.94 -23.09 10.56
N LYS A 411 2.24 -23.14 10.87
CA LYS A 411 3.32 -23.77 10.09
C LYS A 411 3.19 -25.29 9.94
N THR A 412 2.02 -25.80 9.65
CA THR A 412 1.75 -27.22 9.46
C THR A 412 1.84 -27.71 8.00
N PHE A 413 2.08 -26.78 7.06
CA PHE A 413 2.43 -27.16 5.69
C PHE A 413 3.94 -27.20 5.56
N ASP A 414 4.43 -28.40 5.26
CA ASP A 414 5.85 -28.64 4.95
C ASP A 414 6.17 -28.08 3.54
N LEU A 415 6.11 -26.76 3.43
CA LEU A 415 6.70 -26.09 2.30
C LEU A 415 8.20 -26.23 2.43
N ALA A 416 8.84 -26.86 1.45
CA ALA A 416 10.28 -26.95 1.41
C ALA A 416 10.89 -25.58 1.69
N THR A 417 11.78 -25.50 2.66
CA THR A 417 12.45 -24.25 3.03
C THR A 417 13.27 -23.79 1.84
N LEU A 418 12.80 -22.75 1.14
CA LEU A 418 13.55 -22.16 0.04
C LEU A 418 14.82 -21.49 0.53
N GLY A 419 15.85 -21.51 -0.28
CA GLY A 419 17.05 -20.73 0.01
C GLY A 419 16.73 -19.24 0.11
N PRO A 420 17.37 -18.48 1.03
CA PRO A 420 17.04 -17.06 1.27
C PRO A 420 17.31 -16.16 0.06
N THR A 421 18.04 -16.65 -0.94
CA THR A 421 18.38 -15.96 -2.19
C THR A 421 17.59 -16.45 -3.39
N THR A 422 16.64 -17.37 -3.20
CA THR A 422 15.77 -17.85 -4.28
C THR A 422 14.90 -16.69 -4.80
N HIS A 423 14.88 -16.48 -6.10
CA HIS A 423 13.97 -15.54 -6.76
C HIS A 423 12.62 -16.24 -7.00
N VAL A 424 11.54 -15.60 -6.53
CA VAL A 424 10.17 -16.13 -6.58
C VAL A 424 9.36 -15.39 -7.62
#